data_61cd682ad51f9bcab7ef4d4afb71e175
#
_entry.id   61cd682ad51f9bcab7ef4d4afb71e175
#
_cell.length_a   1.000
_cell.length_b   1.000
_cell.length_c   1.000
_cell.angle_alpha   90.00
_cell.angle_beta   90.00
_cell.angle_gamma   90.00
#
_symmetry.space_group_name_H-M   'P 1'
#
loop_
_entity.id
_entity.type
_entity.pdbx_description
1 polymer ?
#
loop_
_entity_poly.entity_id
_entity_poly.type
_entity_poly.pdbx_seq_one_letter_code
_entity_poly.pdbx_strand_id
1 'polypeptide(L)'
;MKIDIKEYIDKVNDVIAIMKGLISIVKELWAILLVVFSLFLGLSNSDQIKQFLISHNILSINVVNFIASNSNGILSLFLLLLIIILVCAIRKVGKRAIKLKSTTYDLIYQLHNEFSHILRNGIYDLYLAKEKIEMFKQENNKNAIKELQSHAFDNIVNNLQSFVDLIADFLSSYRDDTISVCIKVINSGQENIKDDEKQAKTLVRSKNTKRNRKRSNENITVGKNSDFVHLCDSTNIWYKGIDLKTMYDKGTYANEIASNDWQMKYNSTIVVPIRYKNTTDDKIYFDVLGFLCIDSKKVVKEWDKCDPEPLELHYLAIFADSIYTYIKLFRRIFDNEEK
;
A
#
# COMPACT_ATOMS: atom_id res chain seq x y z
N MET A 1 12.52 10.52 -15.57
CA MET A 1 12.55 9.11 -16.02
C MET A 1 11.21 8.50 -15.65
N LYS A 2 10.31 8.29 -16.62
CA LYS A 2 9.03 7.60 -16.34
C LYS A 2 9.35 6.15 -16.02
N ILE A 3 9.07 5.73 -14.80
CA ILE A 3 9.14 4.31 -14.44
C ILE A 3 7.98 3.65 -15.16
N ASP A 4 8.28 2.63 -15.94
CA ASP A 4 7.23 1.78 -16.50
C ASP A 4 6.77 0.81 -15.39
N ILE A 5 5.76 1.27 -14.64
CA ILE A 5 5.16 0.53 -13.54
C ILE A 5 4.56 -0.79 -14.06
N LYS A 6 4.15 -0.82 -15.34
CA LYS A 6 3.64 -2.04 -15.98
C LYS A 6 4.74 -3.08 -16.10
N GLU A 7 5.95 -2.69 -16.51
CA GLU A 7 7.11 -3.59 -16.54
C GLU A 7 7.44 -4.18 -15.16
N TYR A 8 7.21 -3.39 -14.09
CA TYR A 8 7.39 -3.88 -12.73
C TYR A 8 6.35 -4.93 -12.32
N ILE A 9 5.07 -4.68 -12.60
CA ILE A 9 3.97 -5.62 -12.32
C ILE A 9 4.18 -6.93 -13.08
N ASP A 10 4.57 -6.85 -14.35
CA ASP A 10 4.87 -8.02 -15.15
C ASP A 10 6.01 -8.85 -14.52
N LYS A 11 7.06 -8.18 -14.01
CA LYS A 11 8.15 -8.85 -13.27
C LYS A 11 7.70 -9.49 -11.97
N VAL A 12 6.77 -8.87 -11.22
CA VAL A 12 6.17 -9.45 -10.00
C VAL A 12 5.37 -10.71 -10.35
N ASN A 13 4.51 -10.60 -11.34
CA ASN A 13 3.69 -11.72 -11.81
C ASN A 13 4.55 -12.88 -12.32
N ASP A 14 5.64 -12.60 -13.02
CA ASP A 14 6.62 -13.60 -13.44
C ASP A 14 7.26 -14.34 -12.24
N VAL A 15 7.62 -13.61 -11.18
CA VAL A 15 8.18 -14.25 -9.97
C VAL A 15 7.14 -15.12 -9.28
N ILE A 16 5.89 -14.67 -9.18
CA ILE A 16 4.79 -15.44 -8.60
C ILE A 16 4.52 -16.68 -9.44
N ALA A 17 4.50 -16.56 -10.76
CA ALA A 17 4.30 -17.69 -11.68
C ALA A 17 5.42 -18.72 -11.54
N ILE A 18 6.67 -18.27 -11.44
CA ILE A 18 7.84 -19.14 -11.22
C ILE A 18 7.77 -19.83 -9.85
N MET A 19 7.35 -19.13 -8.79
CA MET A 19 7.16 -19.76 -7.46
C MET A 19 6.08 -20.83 -7.49
N LYS A 20 4.94 -20.56 -8.12
CA LYS A 20 3.86 -21.56 -8.31
C LYS A 20 4.34 -22.75 -9.12
N GLY A 21 5.07 -22.50 -10.21
CA GLY A 21 5.69 -23.56 -11.04
C GLY A 21 6.68 -24.41 -10.26
N LEU A 22 7.53 -23.79 -9.42
CA LEU A 22 8.46 -24.52 -8.56
C LEU A 22 7.76 -25.38 -7.53
N ILE A 23 6.70 -24.89 -6.90
CA ILE A 23 5.90 -25.66 -5.93
C ILE A 23 5.27 -26.88 -6.63
N SER A 24 4.77 -26.72 -7.87
CA SER A 24 4.22 -27.83 -8.67
C SER A 24 5.30 -28.85 -9.00
N ILE A 25 6.46 -28.41 -9.49
CA ILE A 25 7.59 -29.28 -9.81
C ILE A 25 8.08 -30.04 -8.57
N VAL A 26 8.17 -29.38 -7.41
CA VAL A 26 8.56 -30.04 -6.15
C VAL A 26 7.56 -31.11 -5.75
N LYS A 27 6.26 -30.85 -5.90
CA LYS A 27 5.21 -31.84 -5.61
C LYS A 27 5.31 -33.06 -6.55
N GLU A 28 5.48 -32.83 -7.84
CA GLU A 28 5.63 -33.89 -8.83
C GLU A 28 6.90 -34.71 -8.60
N LEU A 29 8.03 -34.03 -8.36
CA LEU A 29 9.30 -34.70 -8.03
C LEU A 29 9.19 -35.50 -6.74
N TRP A 30 8.46 -35.02 -5.74
CA TRP A 30 8.24 -35.76 -4.49
C TRP A 30 7.40 -37.02 -4.72
N ALA A 31 6.36 -36.96 -5.55
CA ALA A 31 5.56 -38.12 -5.91
C ALA A 31 6.38 -39.15 -6.65
N ILE A 32 7.19 -38.75 -7.65
CA ILE A 32 8.11 -39.64 -8.38
C ILE A 32 9.12 -40.26 -7.43
N LEU A 33 9.67 -39.45 -6.50
CA LEU A 33 10.64 -39.92 -5.52
C LEU A 33 10.05 -41.01 -4.62
N LEU A 34 8.82 -40.85 -4.17
CA LEU A 34 8.12 -41.85 -3.34
C LEU A 34 7.92 -43.14 -4.11
N VAL A 35 7.53 -43.09 -5.38
CA VAL A 35 7.36 -44.29 -6.25
C VAL A 35 8.69 -44.99 -6.48
N VAL A 36 9.74 -44.25 -6.85
CA VAL A 36 11.09 -44.77 -7.08
C VAL A 36 11.64 -45.39 -5.80
N PHE A 37 11.51 -44.69 -4.66
CA PHE A 37 11.95 -45.17 -3.34
C PHE A 37 11.24 -46.49 -2.96
N SER A 38 9.92 -46.55 -3.17
CA SER A 38 9.12 -47.77 -2.90
C SER A 38 9.54 -48.92 -3.77
N LEU A 39 9.82 -48.69 -5.07
CA LEU A 39 10.34 -49.69 -6.00
C LEU A 39 11.72 -50.20 -5.58
N PHE A 40 12.64 -49.30 -5.22
CA PHE A 40 13.99 -49.70 -4.78
C PHE A 40 13.96 -50.46 -3.46
N LEU A 41 13.13 -50.07 -2.47
CA LEU A 41 12.93 -50.83 -1.23
C LEU A 41 12.34 -52.20 -1.51
N GLY A 42 11.37 -52.28 -2.43
CA GLY A 42 10.78 -53.56 -2.84
C GLY A 42 11.79 -54.46 -3.52
N LEU A 43 12.61 -53.94 -4.45
CA LEU A 43 13.66 -54.67 -5.12
C LEU A 43 14.80 -55.14 -4.22
N SER A 44 15.14 -54.34 -3.18
CA SER A 44 16.19 -54.72 -2.22
C SER A 44 15.72 -55.76 -1.22
N ASN A 45 14.45 -55.77 -0.80
CA ASN A 45 13.96 -56.51 0.36
C ASN A 45 12.94 -57.62 0.03
N SER A 46 12.47 -57.73 -1.24
CA SER A 46 11.43 -58.69 -1.61
C SER A 46 11.77 -59.51 -2.86
N ASP A 47 12.06 -60.77 -2.66
CA ASP A 47 12.26 -61.69 -3.76
C ASP A 47 11.00 -61.93 -4.60
N GLN A 48 9.82 -61.75 -4.04
CA GLN A 48 8.57 -61.83 -4.76
C GLN A 48 8.42 -60.70 -5.81
N ILE A 49 8.84 -59.45 -5.47
CA ILE A 49 8.82 -58.35 -6.41
C ILE A 49 9.84 -58.57 -7.54
N LYS A 50 11.04 -59.08 -7.20
CA LYS A 50 12.05 -59.43 -8.24
C LYS A 50 11.50 -60.47 -9.22
N GLN A 51 10.92 -61.58 -8.71
CA GLN A 51 10.33 -62.61 -9.55
C GLN A 51 9.16 -62.15 -10.40
N PHE A 52 8.29 -61.27 -9.83
CA PHE A 52 7.18 -60.63 -10.55
C PHE A 52 7.68 -59.80 -11.75
N LEU A 53 8.68 -58.95 -11.56
CA LEU A 53 9.21 -58.10 -12.63
C LEU A 53 9.92 -58.92 -13.74
N ILE A 54 10.58 -60.02 -13.38
CA ILE A 54 11.24 -60.95 -14.35
C ILE A 54 10.19 -61.77 -15.09
N SER A 55 9.23 -62.34 -14.38
CA SER A 55 8.21 -63.21 -14.98
C SER A 55 7.28 -62.50 -15.96
N HIS A 56 7.03 -61.18 -15.73
CA HIS A 56 6.23 -60.40 -16.64
C HIS A 56 7.03 -59.63 -17.70
N ASN A 57 8.34 -59.95 -17.85
CA ASN A 57 9.24 -59.28 -18.80
C ASN A 57 9.31 -57.76 -18.70
N ILE A 58 9.03 -57.22 -17.50
CA ILE A 58 9.11 -55.78 -17.27
C ILE A 58 10.57 -55.33 -17.23
N LEU A 59 11.43 -56.12 -16.57
CA LEU A 59 12.88 -55.92 -16.52
C LEU A 59 13.63 -57.23 -16.73
N SER A 60 14.80 -57.17 -17.38
CA SER A 60 15.67 -58.38 -17.53
C SER A 60 16.29 -58.71 -16.16
N ILE A 61 16.61 -60.05 -16.02
CA ILE A 61 17.23 -60.59 -14.79
C ILE A 61 18.52 -59.84 -14.41
N ASN A 62 19.31 -59.45 -15.40
CA ASN A 62 20.57 -58.75 -15.21
C ASN A 62 20.35 -57.34 -14.65
N VAL A 63 19.30 -56.62 -15.14
CA VAL A 63 18.92 -55.30 -14.67
C VAL A 63 18.38 -55.37 -13.25
N VAL A 64 17.51 -56.31 -12.93
CA VAL A 64 16.97 -56.52 -11.58
C VAL A 64 18.09 -56.79 -10.57
N ASN A 65 19.03 -57.70 -10.90
CA ASN A 65 20.16 -58.02 -10.04
C ASN A 65 21.13 -56.84 -9.87
N PHE A 66 21.38 -56.07 -10.94
CA PHE A 66 22.22 -54.88 -10.87
C PHE A 66 21.57 -53.81 -9.97
N ILE A 67 20.28 -53.53 -10.13
CA ILE A 67 19.56 -52.56 -9.29
C ILE A 67 19.54 -53.04 -7.83
N ALA A 68 19.23 -54.33 -7.59
CA ALA A 68 19.18 -54.88 -6.24
C ALA A 68 20.53 -54.80 -5.51
N SER A 69 21.63 -55.09 -6.20
CA SER A 69 22.98 -55.06 -5.63
C SER A 69 23.53 -53.64 -5.44
N ASN A 70 23.08 -52.68 -6.24
CA ASN A 70 23.55 -51.29 -6.19
C ASN A 70 22.48 -50.30 -5.72
N SER A 71 21.36 -50.76 -5.17
CA SER A 71 20.20 -49.95 -4.82
C SER A 71 20.53 -48.72 -3.96
N ASN A 72 21.36 -48.88 -2.92
CA ASN A 72 21.74 -47.79 -2.04
C ASN A 72 22.59 -46.74 -2.76
N GLY A 73 23.52 -47.15 -3.63
CA GLY A 73 24.36 -46.24 -4.41
C GLY A 73 23.54 -45.42 -5.42
N ILE A 74 22.67 -46.11 -6.16
CA ILE A 74 21.79 -45.47 -7.15
C ILE A 74 20.82 -44.49 -6.47
N LEU A 75 20.22 -44.88 -5.35
CA LEU A 75 19.33 -44.01 -4.56
C LEU A 75 20.06 -42.77 -4.03
N SER A 76 21.27 -42.96 -3.49
CA SER A 76 22.11 -41.86 -2.99
C SER A 76 22.46 -40.85 -4.08
N LEU A 77 22.80 -41.35 -5.28
CA LEU A 77 23.14 -40.50 -6.42
C LEU A 77 21.93 -39.74 -6.93
N PHE A 78 20.74 -40.36 -6.95
CA PHE A 78 19.50 -39.74 -7.33
C PHE A 78 19.11 -38.64 -6.32
N LEU A 79 19.20 -38.92 -5.02
CA LEU A 79 18.94 -37.90 -3.95
C LEU A 79 19.90 -36.73 -4.05
N LEU A 80 21.18 -36.98 -4.31
CA LEU A 80 22.18 -35.92 -4.48
C LEU A 80 21.81 -35.01 -5.66
N LEU A 81 21.45 -35.58 -6.79
CA LEU A 81 21.04 -34.84 -7.99
C LEU A 81 19.79 -33.99 -7.74
N LEU A 82 18.83 -34.54 -7.02
CA LEU A 82 17.61 -33.85 -6.64
C LEU A 82 17.90 -32.67 -5.70
N ILE A 83 18.81 -32.83 -4.71
CA ILE A 83 19.25 -31.74 -3.82
C ILE A 83 19.95 -30.66 -4.66
N ILE A 84 20.80 -30.98 -5.61
CA ILE A 84 21.45 -29.99 -6.48
C ILE A 84 20.42 -29.20 -7.28
N ILE A 85 19.44 -29.84 -7.89
CA ILE A 85 18.36 -29.20 -8.64
C ILE A 85 17.58 -28.26 -7.73
N LEU A 86 17.21 -28.69 -6.52
CA LEU A 86 16.48 -27.89 -5.53
C LEU A 86 17.26 -26.66 -5.09
N VAL A 87 18.55 -26.82 -4.79
CA VAL A 87 19.45 -25.70 -4.40
C VAL A 87 19.58 -24.70 -5.55
N CYS A 88 19.73 -25.16 -6.79
CA CYS A 88 19.79 -24.27 -7.96
C CYS A 88 18.47 -23.50 -8.16
N ALA A 89 17.33 -24.16 -7.98
CA ALA A 89 16.02 -23.54 -8.06
C ALA A 89 15.82 -22.48 -6.97
N ILE A 90 16.13 -22.80 -5.72
CA ILE A 90 16.07 -21.85 -4.58
C ILE A 90 16.96 -20.62 -4.81
N ARG A 91 18.21 -20.85 -5.29
CA ARG A 91 19.13 -19.74 -5.61
C ARG A 91 18.57 -18.83 -6.72
N LYS A 92 17.96 -19.39 -7.75
CA LYS A 92 17.36 -18.62 -8.86
C LYS A 92 16.18 -17.78 -8.38
N VAL A 93 15.29 -18.35 -7.54
CA VAL A 93 14.16 -17.63 -6.94
C VAL A 93 14.65 -16.56 -5.98
N GLY A 94 15.62 -16.89 -5.11
CA GLY A 94 16.20 -15.93 -4.17
C GLY A 94 16.79 -14.70 -4.87
N LYS A 95 17.58 -14.90 -5.94
CA LYS A 95 18.13 -13.78 -6.73
C LYS A 95 17.03 -12.90 -7.33
N ARG A 96 15.93 -13.48 -7.83
CA ARG A 96 14.81 -12.71 -8.38
C ARG A 96 14.03 -11.99 -7.30
N ALA A 97 13.80 -12.62 -6.14
CA ALA A 97 13.14 -11.99 -5.00
C ALA A 97 13.93 -10.80 -4.45
N ILE A 98 15.26 -10.91 -4.37
CA ILE A 98 16.15 -9.80 -3.97
C ILE A 98 16.05 -8.65 -4.97
N LYS A 99 16.10 -8.95 -6.28
CA LYS A 99 15.98 -7.93 -7.32
C LYS A 99 14.61 -7.23 -7.26
N LEU A 100 13.53 -7.99 -7.00
CA LEU A 100 12.20 -7.44 -6.86
C LEU A 100 12.10 -6.51 -5.65
N LYS A 101 12.64 -6.94 -4.49
CA LYS A 101 12.71 -6.12 -3.29
C LYS A 101 13.46 -4.81 -3.53
N SER A 102 14.60 -4.85 -4.21
CA SER A 102 15.37 -3.67 -4.61
C SER A 102 14.52 -2.71 -5.45
N THR A 103 13.82 -3.23 -6.47
CA THR A 103 12.96 -2.41 -7.34
C THR A 103 11.81 -1.76 -6.58
N THR A 104 11.22 -2.45 -5.59
CA THR A 104 10.17 -1.87 -4.72
C THR A 104 10.70 -0.71 -3.89
N TYR A 105 11.88 -0.86 -3.30
CA TYR A 105 12.52 0.24 -2.56
C TYR A 105 12.86 1.42 -3.47
N ASP A 106 13.34 1.18 -4.69
CA ASP A 106 13.64 2.22 -5.66
C ASP A 106 12.37 3.02 -6.02
N LEU A 107 11.24 2.34 -6.22
CA LEU A 107 9.95 2.97 -6.49
C LEU A 107 9.47 3.83 -5.32
N ILE A 108 9.54 3.31 -4.10
CA ILE A 108 9.17 4.05 -2.90
C ILE A 108 10.09 5.25 -2.69
N TYR A 109 11.40 5.07 -2.91
CA TYR A 109 12.38 6.15 -2.84
C TYR A 109 12.06 7.25 -3.85
N GLN A 110 11.69 6.90 -5.07
CA GLN A 110 11.30 7.87 -6.09
C GLN A 110 10.01 8.60 -5.71
N LEU A 111 8.98 7.88 -5.23
CA LEU A 111 7.77 8.50 -4.70
C LEU A 111 8.08 9.50 -3.59
N HIS A 112 8.93 9.11 -2.64
CA HIS A 112 9.36 9.98 -1.54
C HIS A 112 10.14 11.19 -2.06
N ASN A 113 11.02 11.01 -3.03
CA ASN A 113 11.83 12.09 -3.60
C ASN A 113 10.94 13.11 -4.33
N GLU A 114 10.03 12.66 -5.19
CA GLU A 114 9.06 13.53 -5.88
C GLU A 114 8.19 14.31 -4.88
N PHE A 115 7.68 13.62 -3.86
CA PHE A 115 6.92 14.26 -2.79
C PHE A 115 7.74 15.33 -2.06
N SER A 116 8.97 15.00 -1.69
CA SER A 116 9.89 15.92 -0.99
C SER A 116 10.21 17.15 -1.84
N HIS A 117 10.32 17.00 -3.16
CA HIS A 117 10.49 18.13 -4.08
C HIS A 117 9.26 19.03 -4.11
N ILE A 118 8.07 18.46 -4.27
CA ILE A 118 6.81 19.22 -4.28
C ILE A 118 6.66 20.02 -2.98
N LEU A 119 6.89 19.37 -1.83
CA LEU A 119 6.78 20.00 -0.51
C LEU A 119 7.81 21.10 -0.32
N ARG A 120 9.07 20.84 -0.62
CA ARG A 120 10.16 21.81 -0.43
C ARG A 120 9.93 23.07 -1.25
N ASN A 121 9.53 22.90 -2.52
CA ASN A 121 9.22 24.04 -3.38
C ASN A 121 8.01 24.81 -2.84
N GLY A 122 6.94 24.12 -2.45
CA GLY A 122 5.76 24.76 -1.88
C GLY A 122 6.04 25.50 -0.56
N ILE A 123 6.87 24.93 0.32
CA ILE A 123 7.29 25.60 1.56
C ILE A 123 8.14 26.84 1.24
N TYR A 124 9.04 26.76 0.27
CA TYR A 124 9.83 27.90 -0.17
C TYR A 124 8.97 29.02 -0.73
N ASP A 125 7.96 28.70 -1.56
CA ASP A 125 7.00 29.67 -2.07
C ASP A 125 6.21 30.36 -0.96
N LEU A 126 5.87 29.63 0.10
CA LEU A 126 5.21 30.23 1.28
C LEU A 126 6.12 31.17 2.06
N TYR A 127 7.41 30.88 2.18
CA TYR A 127 8.38 31.82 2.77
C TYR A 127 8.50 33.10 1.96
N LEU A 128 8.58 33.01 0.62
CA LEU A 128 8.60 34.16 -0.25
C LEU A 128 7.29 34.98 -0.14
N ALA A 129 6.15 34.29 -0.04
CA ALA A 129 4.86 34.95 0.17
C ALA A 129 4.84 35.71 1.51
N LYS A 130 5.36 35.14 2.59
CA LYS A 130 5.48 35.80 3.88
C LYS A 130 6.31 37.08 3.80
N GLU A 131 7.46 37.06 3.14
CA GLU A 131 8.30 38.26 2.96
C GLU A 131 7.55 39.36 2.20
N LYS A 132 6.82 39.00 1.13
CA LYS A 132 5.99 39.96 0.39
C LYS A 132 4.84 40.53 1.22
N ILE A 133 4.21 39.76 2.10
CA ILE A 133 3.18 40.23 3.02
C ILE A 133 3.72 41.34 3.93
N GLU A 134 4.92 41.13 4.50
CA GLU A 134 5.52 42.16 5.39
C GLU A 134 5.79 43.47 4.62
N MET A 135 6.20 43.38 3.34
CA MET A 135 6.36 44.58 2.49
C MET A 135 5.00 45.27 2.24
N PHE A 136 3.97 44.50 1.84
CA PHE A 136 2.64 45.08 1.55
C PHE A 136 1.93 45.62 2.79
N LYS A 137 2.23 45.11 3.98
CA LYS A 137 1.77 45.68 5.25
C LYS A 137 2.36 47.08 5.50
N GLN A 138 3.66 47.25 5.24
CA GLN A 138 4.32 48.54 5.34
C GLN A 138 3.71 49.56 4.37
N GLU A 139 3.27 49.12 3.20
CA GLU A 139 2.62 49.95 2.18
C GLU A 139 1.10 50.10 2.40
N ASN A 140 0.52 49.51 3.43
CA ASN A 140 -0.94 49.45 3.68
C ASN A 140 -1.76 48.88 2.51
N ASN A 141 -1.15 48.01 1.69
CA ASN A 141 -1.75 47.46 0.47
C ASN A 141 -2.53 46.15 0.73
N LYS A 142 -3.72 46.25 1.32
CA LYS A 142 -4.60 45.13 1.66
C LYS A 142 -5.04 44.31 0.44
N ASN A 143 -5.17 44.94 -0.73
CA ASN A 143 -5.58 44.22 -1.95
C ASN A 143 -4.48 43.31 -2.43
N ALA A 144 -3.22 43.76 -2.45
CA ALA A 144 -2.07 42.95 -2.83
C ALA A 144 -1.90 41.75 -1.86
N ILE A 145 -2.17 41.90 -0.58
CA ILE A 145 -2.15 40.80 0.41
C ILE A 145 -3.22 39.75 0.09
N LYS A 146 -4.46 40.17 -0.21
CA LYS A 146 -5.54 39.21 -0.60
C LYS A 146 -5.22 38.48 -1.91
N GLU A 147 -4.68 39.16 -2.90
CA GLU A 147 -4.26 38.54 -4.15
C GLU A 147 -3.14 37.52 -3.94
N LEU A 148 -2.15 37.87 -3.13
CA LEU A 148 -1.05 36.98 -2.78
C LEU A 148 -1.56 35.75 -1.98
N GLN A 149 -2.52 35.92 -1.08
CA GLN A 149 -3.17 34.83 -0.34
C GLN A 149 -3.88 33.86 -1.31
N SER A 150 -4.65 34.39 -2.26
CA SER A 150 -5.33 33.58 -3.28
C SER A 150 -4.33 32.78 -4.11
N HIS A 151 -3.26 33.42 -4.61
CA HIS A 151 -2.21 32.74 -5.36
C HIS A 151 -1.49 31.67 -4.53
N ALA A 152 -1.15 31.96 -3.29
CA ALA A 152 -0.52 30.97 -2.42
C ALA A 152 -1.45 29.80 -2.12
N PHE A 153 -2.76 30.02 -1.98
CA PHE A 153 -3.75 28.97 -1.83
C PHE A 153 -3.85 28.09 -3.07
N ASP A 154 -3.90 28.69 -4.26
CA ASP A 154 -3.93 27.98 -5.53
C ASP A 154 -2.66 27.12 -5.72
N ASN A 155 -1.50 27.63 -5.34
CA ASN A 155 -0.24 26.88 -5.37
C ASN A 155 -0.27 25.68 -4.43
N ILE A 156 -0.80 25.82 -3.20
CA ILE A 156 -0.99 24.69 -2.29
C ILE A 156 -1.91 23.63 -2.89
N VAL A 157 -3.06 24.06 -3.40
CA VAL A 157 -4.04 23.16 -4.03
C VAL A 157 -3.40 22.40 -5.19
N ASN A 158 -2.63 23.07 -6.04
CA ASN A 158 -1.94 22.46 -7.18
C ASN A 158 -0.85 21.47 -6.75
N ASN A 159 -0.06 21.81 -5.73
CA ASN A 159 0.97 20.95 -5.17
C ASN A 159 0.35 19.69 -4.54
N LEU A 160 -0.69 19.86 -3.72
CA LEU A 160 -1.41 18.74 -3.11
C LEU A 160 -2.16 17.90 -4.15
N GLN A 161 -2.68 18.52 -5.23
CA GLN A 161 -3.27 17.81 -6.36
C GLN A 161 -2.25 16.90 -7.05
N SER A 162 -1.06 17.43 -7.34
CA SER A 162 0.03 16.64 -7.94
C SER A 162 0.43 15.48 -7.04
N PHE A 163 0.43 15.70 -5.75
CA PHE A 163 0.75 14.69 -4.77
C PHE A 163 -0.29 13.56 -4.68
N VAL A 164 -1.60 13.89 -4.60
CA VAL A 164 -2.64 12.84 -4.58
C VAL A 164 -2.71 12.06 -5.90
N ASP A 165 -2.41 12.72 -7.02
CA ASP A 165 -2.30 12.05 -8.32
C ASP A 165 -1.13 11.05 -8.33
N LEU A 166 0.04 11.46 -7.82
CA LEU A 166 1.22 10.61 -7.72
C LEU A 166 0.98 9.36 -6.84
N ILE A 167 0.36 9.53 -5.65
CA ILE A 167 -0.01 8.40 -4.79
C ILE A 167 -1.02 7.49 -5.50
N ALA A 168 -2.06 8.07 -6.11
CA ALA A 168 -3.11 7.30 -6.77
C ALA A 168 -2.56 6.44 -7.91
N ASP A 169 -1.68 7.02 -8.74
CA ASP A 169 -1.03 6.33 -9.86
C ASP A 169 -0.10 5.22 -9.35
N PHE A 170 0.70 5.51 -8.32
CA PHE A 170 1.59 4.53 -7.69
C PHE A 170 0.79 3.35 -7.12
N LEU A 171 -0.19 3.61 -6.25
CA LEU A 171 -0.96 2.56 -5.59
C LEU A 171 -1.84 1.79 -6.59
N SER A 172 -2.42 2.46 -7.60
CA SER A 172 -3.22 1.80 -8.63
C SER A 172 -2.39 0.81 -9.42
N SER A 173 -1.18 1.20 -9.79
CA SER A 173 -0.26 0.32 -10.50
C SER A 173 0.27 -0.80 -9.62
N TYR A 174 0.62 -0.49 -8.36
CA TYR A 174 1.13 -1.47 -7.40
C TYR A 174 0.09 -2.55 -7.04
N ARG A 175 -1.21 -2.19 -6.97
CA ARG A 175 -2.31 -3.07 -6.57
C ARG A 175 -3.12 -3.64 -7.74
N ASP A 176 -2.80 -3.26 -8.98
CA ASP A 176 -3.62 -3.59 -10.16
C ASP A 176 -5.10 -3.30 -9.92
N ASP A 177 -5.38 -2.12 -9.40
CA ASP A 177 -6.72 -1.64 -9.06
C ASP A 177 -6.86 -0.14 -9.32
N THR A 178 -8.09 0.34 -9.35
CA THR A 178 -8.37 1.77 -9.41
C THR A 178 -8.38 2.35 -8.00
N ILE A 179 -7.28 2.95 -7.59
CA ILE A 179 -7.14 3.63 -6.31
C ILE A 179 -7.48 5.10 -6.46
N SER A 180 -8.33 5.60 -5.57
CA SER A 180 -8.67 7.01 -5.45
C SER A 180 -8.03 7.60 -4.20
N VAL A 181 -7.39 8.74 -4.35
CA VAL A 181 -6.79 9.46 -3.22
C VAL A 181 -7.42 10.84 -3.08
N CYS A 182 -7.74 11.25 -1.87
CA CYS A 182 -8.18 12.62 -1.61
C CYS A 182 -7.68 13.12 -0.26
N ILE A 183 -7.52 14.44 -0.17
CA ILE A 183 -7.26 15.14 1.08
C ILE A 183 -8.53 15.88 1.46
N LYS A 184 -9.02 15.61 2.68
CA LYS A 184 -10.11 16.34 3.31
C LYS A 184 -9.55 17.19 4.43
N VAL A 185 -9.98 18.44 4.51
CA VAL A 185 -9.49 19.41 5.49
C VAL A 185 -10.65 19.89 6.34
N ILE A 186 -10.45 19.92 7.65
CA ILE A 186 -11.37 20.52 8.61
C ILE A 186 -11.40 22.03 8.37
N ASN A 187 -12.59 22.61 8.29
CA ASN A 187 -12.76 24.03 8.04
C ASN A 187 -12.07 24.84 9.14
N SER A 188 -11.46 25.98 8.77
CA SER A 188 -10.87 26.93 9.72
C SER A 188 -11.94 27.54 10.65
N GLY A 189 -11.50 28.00 11.82
CA GLY A 189 -12.40 28.61 12.82
C GLY A 189 -13.22 27.61 13.65
N GLN A 190 -12.87 26.30 13.58
CA GLN A 190 -13.57 25.26 14.33
C GLN A 190 -12.75 24.71 15.52
N GLU A 191 -11.76 25.45 16.00
CA GLU A 191 -10.86 25.03 17.08
C GLU A 191 -11.59 24.74 18.40
N ASN A 192 -12.70 25.48 18.65
CA ASN A 192 -13.51 25.35 19.87
C ASN A 192 -14.74 24.46 19.70
N ILE A 193 -14.91 23.84 18.53
CA ILE A 193 -16.01 22.91 18.25
C ILE A 193 -15.54 21.51 18.61
N LYS A 194 -16.43 20.68 19.18
CA LYS A 194 -16.14 19.27 19.45
C LYS A 194 -15.77 18.55 18.16
N ASP A 195 -14.85 17.59 18.23
CA ASP A 195 -14.30 16.89 17.06
C ASP A 195 -15.40 16.20 16.23
N ASP A 196 -16.43 15.66 16.87
CA ASP A 196 -17.57 15.01 16.22
C ASP A 196 -18.49 16.00 15.48
N GLU A 197 -18.55 17.26 15.91
CA GLU A 197 -19.35 18.32 15.27
C GLU A 197 -18.59 19.06 14.16
N LYS A 198 -17.28 18.89 14.05
CA LYS A 198 -16.46 19.56 13.06
C LYS A 198 -16.87 19.20 11.64
N GLN A 199 -16.74 20.18 10.75
CA GLN A 199 -17.02 20.05 9.32
C GLN A 199 -15.73 19.94 8.54
N ALA A 200 -15.64 18.96 7.67
CA ALA A 200 -14.53 18.78 6.74
C ALA A 200 -15.00 18.86 5.29
N LYS A 201 -14.15 19.37 4.40
CA LYS A 201 -14.39 19.41 2.96
C LYS A 201 -13.24 18.79 2.18
N THR A 202 -13.53 18.28 0.98
CA THR A 202 -12.48 17.78 0.09
C THR A 202 -11.70 18.96 -0.48
N LEU A 203 -10.41 19.05 -0.15
CA LEU A 203 -9.51 20.06 -0.69
C LEU A 203 -9.01 19.66 -2.09
N VAL A 204 -8.50 18.44 -2.23
CA VAL A 204 -8.04 17.87 -3.50
C VAL A 204 -8.44 16.41 -3.62
N ARG A 205 -8.52 15.94 -4.86
CA ARG A 205 -8.84 14.54 -5.20
C ARG A 205 -8.12 14.13 -6.47
N SER A 206 -7.60 12.91 -6.53
CA SER A 206 -6.90 12.37 -7.70
C SER A 206 -7.75 12.45 -8.98
N LYS A 207 -7.10 12.75 -10.12
CA LYS A 207 -7.76 13.02 -11.42
C LYS A 207 -8.55 11.84 -11.95
N ASN A 208 -8.08 10.63 -11.71
CA ASN A 208 -8.73 9.39 -12.15
C ASN A 208 -10.14 9.21 -11.57
N THR A 209 -10.49 9.94 -10.51
CA THR A 209 -11.79 9.85 -9.82
C THR A 209 -12.67 11.09 -9.91
N LYS A 210 -12.13 12.24 -10.34
CA LYS A 210 -12.91 13.49 -10.48
C LYS A 210 -14.15 13.32 -11.37
N ARG A 211 -14.04 12.54 -12.45
CA ARG A 211 -15.13 12.33 -13.42
C ARG A 211 -16.33 11.58 -12.83
N ASN A 212 -16.10 10.78 -11.79
CA ASN A 212 -17.11 9.87 -11.23
C ASN A 212 -17.76 10.39 -9.94
N ARG A 213 -17.29 11.51 -9.38
CA ARG A 213 -17.80 12.04 -8.11
C ARG A 213 -18.21 13.51 -8.26
N LYS A 214 -19.51 13.74 -8.49
CA LYS A 214 -20.09 15.09 -8.65
C LYS A 214 -20.05 15.97 -7.38
N ARG A 215 -19.72 15.40 -6.20
CA ARG A 215 -19.86 16.06 -4.88
C ARG A 215 -18.52 16.37 -4.23
N SER A 216 -17.62 17.09 -4.91
CA SER A 216 -16.32 17.45 -4.33
C SER A 216 -16.36 18.59 -3.31
N ASN A 217 -17.44 19.36 -3.23
CA ASN A 217 -17.53 20.59 -2.44
C ASN A 217 -18.48 20.51 -1.24
N GLU A 218 -19.09 19.36 -0.96
CA GLU A 218 -19.98 19.24 0.20
C GLU A 218 -19.15 19.14 1.50
N ASN A 219 -19.56 19.90 2.50
CA ASN A 219 -19.09 19.71 3.86
C ASN A 219 -19.62 18.38 4.40
N ILE A 220 -18.78 17.66 5.10
CA ILE A 220 -19.11 16.41 5.79
C ILE A 220 -18.86 16.58 7.28
N THR A 221 -19.77 16.07 8.11
CA THR A 221 -19.62 16.08 9.56
C THR A 221 -18.69 14.95 9.99
N VAL A 222 -17.62 15.28 10.74
CA VAL A 222 -16.64 14.29 11.22
C VAL A 222 -17.32 13.17 12.00
N GLY A 223 -18.23 13.52 12.93
CA GLY A 223 -18.92 12.56 13.79
C GLY A 223 -19.86 11.58 13.08
N LYS A 224 -20.24 11.87 11.83
CA LYS A 224 -21.07 10.97 11.03
C LYS A 224 -20.28 9.99 10.17
N ASN A 225 -18.97 10.00 10.31
CA ASN A 225 -18.06 9.12 9.55
C ASN A 225 -17.18 8.35 10.55
N SER A 226 -17.41 7.06 10.67
CA SER A 226 -16.77 6.20 11.69
C SER A 226 -15.25 6.16 11.58
N ASP A 227 -14.70 6.25 10.36
CA ASP A 227 -13.27 6.32 10.10
C ASP A 227 -12.64 7.61 10.66
N PHE A 228 -13.31 8.74 10.56
CA PHE A 228 -12.81 10.03 11.06
C PHE A 228 -12.92 10.13 12.58
N VAL A 229 -14.06 9.72 13.15
CA VAL A 229 -14.23 9.68 14.62
C VAL A 229 -13.15 8.83 15.26
N HIS A 230 -12.93 7.62 14.71
CA HIS A 230 -11.91 6.72 15.22
C HIS A 230 -10.50 7.33 15.25
N LEU A 231 -10.18 8.23 14.32
CA LEU A 231 -8.87 8.85 14.21
C LEU A 231 -8.74 10.16 15.00
N CYS A 232 -9.83 10.85 15.32
CA CYS A 232 -9.80 12.04 16.17
C CYS A 232 -9.53 11.69 17.62
N ASP A 233 -10.17 10.64 18.14
CA ASP A 233 -10.14 10.28 19.56
C ASP A 233 -9.08 9.26 19.94
N SER A 234 -8.31 8.73 18.99
CA SER A 234 -7.40 7.62 19.23
C SER A 234 -5.95 7.94 18.90
N THR A 235 -5.04 7.16 19.52
CA THR A 235 -3.61 7.16 19.16
C THR A 235 -3.31 6.40 17.87
N ASN A 236 -4.34 5.85 17.21
CA ASN A 236 -4.19 5.09 15.98
C ASN A 236 -3.62 5.97 14.86
N ILE A 237 -2.64 5.43 14.14
CA ILE A 237 -1.95 6.14 13.05
C ILE A 237 -2.81 6.13 11.79
N TRP A 238 -3.67 5.12 11.63
CA TRP A 238 -4.57 4.95 10.48
C TRP A 238 -5.84 4.19 10.85
N TYR A 239 -6.85 4.32 10.00
CA TYR A 239 -8.03 3.49 9.98
C TYR A 239 -7.98 2.58 8.74
N LYS A 240 -8.33 1.31 8.89
CA LYS A 240 -8.41 0.32 7.80
C LYS A 240 -9.83 -0.23 7.69
N GLY A 241 -10.53 0.09 6.61
CA GLY A 241 -11.81 -0.50 6.25
C GLY A 241 -11.61 -1.47 5.08
N ILE A 242 -11.57 -2.77 5.33
CA ILE A 242 -11.15 -3.78 4.35
C ILE A 242 -12.31 -4.25 3.46
N ASP A 243 -13.47 -4.46 4.04
CA ASP A 243 -14.71 -4.83 3.36
C ASP A 243 -15.84 -3.95 3.89
N LEU A 244 -15.91 -2.74 3.32
CA LEU A 244 -16.81 -1.70 3.82
C LEU A 244 -18.27 -2.09 3.69
N LYS A 245 -18.63 -2.91 2.70
CA LYS A 245 -19.99 -3.42 2.56
C LYS A 245 -20.36 -4.29 3.74
N THR A 246 -19.54 -5.28 4.05
CA THR A 246 -19.79 -6.16 5.20
C THR A 246 -19.75 -5.38 6.52
N MET A 247 -18.87 -4.39 6.65
CA MET A 247 -18.79 -3.54 7.84
C MET A 247 -20.02 -2.65 8.00
N TYR A 248 -20.56 -2.10 6.90
CA TYR A 248 -21.78 -1.32 6.88
C TYR A 248 -23.00 -2.16 7.26
N ASP A 249 -23.13 -3.34 6.66
CA ASP A 249 -24.24 -4.28 6.95
C ASP A 249 -24.24 -4.73 8.42
N LYS A 250 -23.05 -4.77 9.06
CA LYS A 250 -22.89 -5.06 10.50
C LYS A 250 -23.04 -3.83 11.41
N GLY A 251 -23.23 -2.64 10.85
CA GLY A 251 -23.32 -1.38 11.61
C GLY A 251 -21.99 -0.91 12.22
N THR A 252 -20.84 -1.44 11.77
CA THR A 252 -19.49 -1.06 12.23
C THR A 252 -18.83 0.00 11.37
N TYR A 253 -19.44 0.38 10.25
CA TYR A 253 -19.02 1.47 9.37
C TYR A 253 -20.19 2.39 9.06
N ALA A 254 -19.96 3.69 9.21
CA ALA A 254 -20.91 4.74 8.83
C ALA A 254 -20.20 5.77 7.96
N ASN A 255 -20.93 6.33 6.98
CA ASN A 255 -20.46 7.40 6.11
C ASN A 255 -21.62 8.32 5.76
N GLU A 256 -21.52 9.61 6.10
CA GLU A 256 -22.58 10.61 5.88
C GLU A 256 -22.95 10.78 4.40
N ILE A 257 -21.98 10.63 3.49
CA ILE A 257 -22.22 10.75 2.05
C ILE A 257 -22.81 9.46 1.48
N ALA A 258 -23.18 8.51 2.30
CA ALA A 258 -23.75 7.24 1.88
C ALA A 258 -25.06 7.44 1.06
N SER A 259 -24.92 7.96 -0.17
CA SER A 259 -25.88 7.70 -1.22
C SER A 259 -25.91 6.19 -1.41
N ASN A 260 -27.07 5.61 -1.73
CA ASN A 260 -27.26 4.17 -1.92
C ASN A 260 -26.28 3.51 -2.92
N ASP A 261 -25.46 4.29 -3.61
CA ASP A 261 -24.52 3.87 -4.65
C ASP A 261 -23.03 3.96 -4.23
N TRP A 262 -22.70 4.33 -2.98
CA TRP A 262 -21.29 4.47 -2.56
C TRP A 262 -20.51 3.14 -2.67
N GLN A 263 -21.17 2.02 -2.41
CA GLN A 263 -20.60 0.67 -2.53
C GLN A 263 -20.15 0.33 -3.96
N MET A 264 -20.69 1.02 -4.97
CA MET A 264 -20.22 0.91 -6.35
C MET A 264 -18.94 1.71 -6.60
N LYS A 265 -18.58 2.61 -5.68
CA LYS A 265 -17.47 3.54 -5.85
C LYS A 265 -16.21 3.02 -5.20
N TYR A 266 -16.31 2.35 -4.04
CA TYR A 266 -15.19 1.76 -3.32
C TYR A 266 -15.66 0.69 -2.33
N ASN A 267 -14.81 -0.32 -2.10
CA ASN A 267 -15.07 -1.44 -1.21
C ASN A 267 -14.07 -1.53 -0.06
N SER A 268 -12.92 -0.87 -0.18
CA SER A 268 -11.94 -0.75 0.90
C SER A 268 -11.45 0.68 1.02
N THR A 269 -11.09 1.08 2.22
CA THR A 269 -10.51 2.40 2.49
C THR A 269 -9.37 2.31 3.50
N ILE A 270 -8.37 3.17 3.31
CA ILE A 270 -7.41 3.56 4.34
C ILE A 270 -7.59 5.04 4.57
N VAL A 271 -7.66 5.44 5.83
CA VAL A 271 -7.67 6.85 6.21
C VAL A 271 -6.52 7.11 7.16
N VAL A 272 -5.73 8.13 6.87
CA VAL A 272 -4.62 8.59 7.70
C VAL A 272 -4.92 10.02 8.16
N PRO A 273 -4.87 10.31 9.47
CA PRO A 273 -5.14 11.65 9.96
C PRO A 273 -3.98 12.58 9.63
N ILE A 274 -4.30 13.76 9.15
CA ILE A 274 -3.36 14.88 8.96
C ILE A 274 -3.38 15.66 10.27
N ARG A 275 -2.47 15.30 11.20
CA ARG A 275 -2.50 15.80 12.57
C ARG A 275 -1.12 15.94 13.18
N TYR A 276 -1.05 16.72 14.25
CA TYR A 276 0.13 16.86 15.10
C TYR A 276 -0.19 16.39 16.52
N LYS A 277 0.71 15.57 17.06
CA LYS A 277 0.64 15.15 18.47
C LYS A 277 1.22 16.23 19.34
N ASN A 278 0.41 16.78 20.23
CA ASN A 278 0.85 17.74 21.23
C ASN A 278 0.84 17.10 22.63
N THR A 279 1.80 17.47 23.45
CA THR A 279 1.91 16.96 24.82
C THR A 279 2.05 18.18 25.74
N THR A 280 1.02 18.45 26.54
CA THR A 280 1.02 19.48 27.57
C THR A 280 0.52 18.87 28.87
N ASP A 281 1.22 19.13 29.98
CA ASP A 281 0.84 18.71 31.34
C ASP A 281 0.48 17.20 31.42
N ASP A 282 1.34 16.34 30.85
CA ASP A 282 1.18 14.88 30.77
C ASP A 282 -0.05 14.39 30.00
N LYS A 283 -0.78 15.26 29.32
CA LYS A 283 -1.90 14.90 28.46
C LYS A 283 -1.47 14.96 26.99
N ILE A 284 -1.83 13.90 26.28
CA ILE A 284 -1.67 13.82 24.84
C ILE A 284 -2.96 14.28 24.20
N TYR A 285 -2.89 15.27 23.32
CA TYR A 285 -3.98 15.63 22.43
C TYR A 285 -3.48 15.79 21.00
N PHE A 286 -4.42 15.68 20.05
CA PHE A 286 -4.10 15.78 18.64
C PHE A 286 -4.75 17.01 18.01
N ASP A 287 -3.94 17.84 17.36
CA ASP A 287 -4.41 18.92 16.48
C ASP A 287 -4.68 18.32 15.10
N VAL A 288 -5.92 17.93 14.81
CA VAL A 288 -6.33 17.29 13.58
C VAL A 288 -6.75 18.35 12.56
N LEU A 289 -5.98 18.50 11.48
CA LEU A 289 -6.30 19.41 10.37
C LEU A 289 -7.13 18.77 9.28
N GLY A 290 -7.16 17.43 9.22
CA GLY A 290 -7.87 16.73 8.17
C GLY A 290 -7.49 15.26 8.03
N PHE A 291 -7.75 14.70 6.85
CA PHE A 291 -7.61 13.29 6.57
C PHE A 291 -7.09 13.07 5.15
N LEU A 292 -6.10 12.18 5.02
CA LEU A 292 -5.67 11.60 3.76
C LEU A 292 -6.44 10.28 3.56
N CYS A 293 -7.34 10.25 2.58
CA CYS A 293 -8.21 9.10 2.32
C CYS A 293 -7.78 8.39 1.05
N ILE A 294 -7.65 7.08 1.12
CA ILE A 294 -7.28 6.19 0.02
C ILE A 294 -8.40 5.15 -0.13
N ASP A 295 -9.09 5.19 -1.25
CA ASP A 295 -10.22 4.31 -1.54
C ASP A 295 -9.87 3.35 -2.67
N SER A 296 -10.18 2.06 -2.51
CA SER A 296 -10.05 0.99 -3.52
C SER A 296 -11.41 0.48 -3.95
N LYS A 297 -11.57 0.16 -5.24
CA LYS A 297 -12.78 -0.50 -5.74
C LYS A 297 -12.84 -1.97 -5.36
N LYS A 298 -11.71 -2.61 -5.12
CA LYS A 298 -11.62 -4.00 -4.70
C LYS A 298 -11.60 -4.10 -3.18
N VAL A 299 -11.91 -5.28 -2.66
CA VAL A 299 -11.64 -5.65 -1.28
C VAL A 299 -10.15 -5.98 -1.16
N VAL A 300 -9.38 -5.13 -0.49
CA VAL A 300 -7.92 -5.26 -0.38
C VAL A 300 -7.57 -5.97 0.92
N LYS A 301 -7.58 -7.31 0.91
CA LYS A 301 -7.30 -8.14 2.10
C LYS A 301 -5.88 -7.95 2.65
N GLU A 302 -4.94 -7.54 1.81
CA GLU A 302 -3.56 -7.29 2.22
C GLU A 302 -3.46 -6.14 3.24
N TRP A 303 -4.39 -5.20 3.23
CA TRP A 303 -4.43 -4.11 4.20
C TRP A 303 -4.79 -4.58 5.62
N ASP A 304 -5.41 -5.76 5.75
CA ASP A 304 -5.77 -6.34 7.06
C ASP A 304 -4.57 -6.97 7.79
N LYS A 305 -3.48 -7.22 7.07
CA LYS A 305 -2.28 -7.82 7.67
C LYS A 305 -1.69 -6.89 8.73
N CYS A 306 -1.38 -7.46 9.89
CA CYS A 306 -0.79 -6.75 11.02
C CYS A 306 0.69 -7.11 11.21
N ASP A 307 1.16 -8.24 10.65
CA ASP A 307 2.54 -8.71 10.78
C ASP A 307 3.00 -9.44 9.50
N PRO A 308 3.91 -8.87 8.71
CA PRO A 308 4.26 -7.44 8.72
C PRO A 308 3.14 -6.56 8.17
N GLU A 309 2.99 -5.38 8.73
CA GLU A 309 2.08 -4.38 8.15
C GLU A 309 2.52 -3.97 6.74
N PRO A 310 1.55 -3.65 5.85
CA PRO A 310 1.88 -3.16 4.53
C PRO A 310 2.75 -1.91 4.59
N LEU A 311 3.88 -1.93 3.89
CA LEU A 311 4.88 -0.86 3.90
C LEU A 311 4.29 0.50 3.46
N GLU A 312 3.32 0.49 2.56
CA GLU A 312 2.64 1.69 2.09
C GLU A 312 1.95 2.48 3.21
N LEU A 313 1.46 1.82 4.27
CA LEU A 313 0.80 2.50 5.40
C LEU A 313 1.75 3.46 6.12
N HIS A 314 2.99 3.03 6.34
CA HIS A 314 4.01 3.85 6.99
C HIS A 314 4.37 5.09 6.15
N TYR A 315 4.46 4.95 4.83
CA TYR A 315 4.71 6.09 3.95
C TYR A 315 3.54 7.07 3.91
N LEU A 316 2.30 6.56 3.89
CA LEU A 316 1.11 7.40 3.94
C LEU A 316 1.05 8.22 5.24
N ALA A 317 1.48 7.64 6.38
CA ALA A 317 1.58 8.36 7.64
C ALA A 317 2.63 9.48 7.58
N ILE A 318 3.84 9.20 7.06
CA ILE A 318 4.90 10.21 6.86
C ILE A 318 4.40 11.35 5.95
N PHE A 319 3.68 11.01 4.89
CA PHE A 319 3.11 12.00 3.98
C PHE A 319 2.04 12.86 4.67
N ALA A 320 1.17 12.26 5.48
CA ALA A 320 0.15 12.99 6.23
C ALA A 320 0.77 14.00 7.21
N ASP A 321 1.84 13.62 7.92
CA ASP A 321 2.58 14.51 8.83
C ASP A 321 3.22 15.69 8.07
N SER A 322 3.75 15.42 6.89
CA SER A 322 4.35 16.45 6.05
C SER A 322 3.30 17.42 5.49
N ILE A 323 2.13 16.89 5.09
CA ILE A 323 0.99 17.70 4.65
C ILE A 323 0.47 18.57 5.79
N TYR A 324 0.43 18.03 7.03
CA TYR A 324 0.09 18.82 8.21
C TYR A 324 0.97 20.07 8.30
N THR A 325 2.29 19.88 8.24
CA THR A 325 3.25 20.99 8.34
C THR A 325 3.02 22.03 7.24
N TYR A 326 2.76 21.60 6.02
CA TYR A 326 2.54 22.48 4.88
C TYR A 326 1.25 23.31 5.00
N ILE A 327 0.13 22.67 5.35
CA ILE A 327 -1.15 23.34 5.56
C ILE A 327 -1.08 24.28 6.78
N LYS A 328 -0.45 23.83 7.88
CA LYS A 328 -0.32 24.64 9.09
C LYS A 328 0.53 25.89 8.87
N LEU A 329 1.61 25.75 8.08
CA LEU A 329 2.44 26.91 7.70
C LEU A 329 1.63 27.93 6.90
N PHE A 330 0.84 27.50 5.92
CA PHE A 330 -0.04 28.39 5.16
C PHE A 330 -1.02 29.10 6.08
N ARG A 331 -1.75 28.38 6.93
CA ARG A 331 -2.69 28.97 7.89
C ARG A 331 -2.01 29.99 8.80
N ARG A 332 -0.81 29.65 9.30
CA ARG A 332 -0.05 30.57 10.15
C ARG A 332 0.37 31.87 9.46
N ILE A 333 0.64 31.81 8.17
CA ILE A 333 1.04 33.00 7.40
C ILE A 333 -0.15 33.88 7.07
N PHE A 334 -1.30 33.30 6.74
CA PHE A 334 -2.45 34.02 6.18
C PHE A 334 -3.65 34.15 7.12
N ASP A 335 -3.93 33.17 8.01
CA ASP A 335 -5.11 33.20 8.89
C ASP A 335 -4.86 34.00 10.20
N ASN A 336 -3.60 34.26 10.58
CA ASN A 336 -3.28 35.07 11.79
C ASN A 336 -3.44 36.57 11.59
N GLU A 337 -4.02 37.03 10.49
CA GLU A 337 -4.24 38.44 10.23
C GLU A 337 -5.60 38.97 10.73
N GLU A 338 -6.47 38.11 11.27
CA GLU A 338 -7.79 38.50 11.81
C GLU A 338 -7.84 38.61 13.34
N LYS A 339 -6.68 38.60 14.01
CA LYS A 339 -6.63 38.83 15.47
C LYS A 339 -5.89 40.13 15.80
#